data_aad0992aef2ded62a6b72e10c712397e
#
_entry.id   aad0992aef2ded62a6b72e10c712397e
#
_cell.length_a   1.000
_cell.length_b   1.000
_cell.length_c   1.000
_cell.angle_alpha   90.00
_cell.angle_beta   90.00
_cell.angle_gamma   90.00
#
_symmetry.space_group_name_H-M   'P 1'
#
loop_
_entity.id
_entity.type
_entity.pdbx_description
1 polymer ?
#
loop_
_entity_poly.entity_id
_entity_poly.type
_entity_poly.pdbx_seq_one_letter_code
_entity_poly.pdbx_strand_id
1 'polypeptide(L)'
;KDAVYELFAAKFSEALKTVGKQIEFVQLFENRLQFREKIIEVIGDDLNGYVLEDVAIDYLEQTPKSALDPSNILDSEGIKKITQLTANQNVITNDLEQNEALAIKKKNVETREAMLELERQQADAEAKQEREVATIRAREEAETLKVQEEERKKSEATRIQVEQDLAVQTENQ
;
A
#
# COMPACT_ATOMS: atom_id res chain seq x y z
N LYS A 1 -31.11 -18.93 -45.51
CA LYS A 1 -30.05 -18.55 -44.50
C LYS A 1 -28.87 -19.50 -44.54
N ASP A 2 -29.08 -20.81 -44.66
CA ASP A 2 -28.03 -21.83 -44.64
C ASP A 2 -27.10 -21.77 -45.88
N ALA A 3 -27.63 -21.51 -47.08
CA ALA A 3 -26.85 -21.37 -48.30
C ALA A 3 -25.88 -20.15 -48.26
N VAL A 4 -26.28 -19.04 -47.64
CA VAL A 4 -25.41 -17.87 -47.47
C VAL A 4 -24.32 -18.16 -46.45
N TYR A 5 -24.64 -18.88 -45.38
CA TYR A 5 -23.64 -19.29 -44.36
C TYR A 5 -22.57 -20.22 -44.99
N GLU A 6 -22.99 -21.25 -45.71
CA GLU A 6 -22.06 -22.18 -46.38
C GLU A 6 -21.16 -21.48 -47.42
N LEU A 7 -21.72 -20.51 -48.17
CA LEU A 7 -20.98 -19.75 -49.18
C LEU A 7 -19.86 -18.89 -48.55
N PHE A 8 -20.10 -18.28 -47.40
CA PHE A 8 -19.15 -17.37 -46.78
C PHE A 8 -18.28 -18.01 -45.72
N ALA A 9 -18.70 -19.11 -45.07
CA ALA A 9 -17.96 -19.77 -44.02
C ALA A 9 -16.53 -20.14 -44.43
N ALA A 10 -16.35 -20.64 -45.65
CA ALA A 10 -15.04 -20.98 -46.19
C ALA A 10 -14.14 -19.75 -46.35
N LYS A 11 -14.67 -18.65 -46.93
CA LYS A 11 -13.93 -17.40 -47.15
C LYS A 11 -13.55 -16.74 -45.83
N PHE A 12 -14.46 -16.68 -44.84
CA PHE A 12 -14.16 -16.17 -43.50
C PHE A 12 -13.13 -17.02 -42.79
N SER A 13 -13.23 -18.34 -42.85
CA SER A 13 -12.25 -19.25 -42.27
C SER A 13 -10.85 -19.05 -42.87
N GLU A 14 -10.76 -18.88 -44.19
CA GLU A 14 -9.51 -18.62 -44.88
C GLU A 14 -8.91 -17.26 -44.51
N ALA A 15 -9.73 -16.21 -44.45
CA ALA A 15 -9.31 -14.88 -44.03
C ALA A 15 -8.79 -14.88 -42.60
N LEU A 16 -9.51 -15.50 -41.67
CA LEU A 16 -9.08 -15.63 -40.27
C LEU A 16 -7.74 -16.37 -40.13
N LYS A 17 -7.55 -17.47 -40.85
CA LYS A 17 -6.30 -18.22 -40.88
C LYS A 17 -5.15 -17.41 -41.47
N THR A 18 -5.40 -16.64 -42.50
CA THR A 18 -4.39 -15.83 -43.20
C THR A 18 -3.97 -14.66 -42.32
N VAL A 19 -4.91 -13.91 -41.75
CA VAL A 19 -4.64 -12.76 -40.88
C VAL A 19 -4.06 -13.21 -39.54
N GLY A 20 -4.57 -14.32 -38.98
CA GLY A 20 -4.07 -14.86 -37.71
C GLY A 20 -2.62 -15.33 -37.75
N LYS A 21 -2.11 -15.74 -38.95
CA LYS A 21 -0.69 -16.06 -39.14
C LYS A 21 0.22 -14.82 -39.21
N GLN A 22 -0.32 -13.67 -39.53
CA GLN A 22 0.44 -12.43 -39.74
C GLN A 22 0.55 -11.57 -38.46
N ILE A 23 -0.28 -11.83 -37.47
CA ILE A 23 -0.38 -10.99 -36.25
C ILE A 23 -0.07 -11.86 -35.02
N GLU A 24 0.79 -11.37 -34.15
CA GLU A 24 1.08 -11.98 -32.85
C GLU A 24 -0.18 -11.97 -31.96
N PHE A 25 -0.39 -13.02 -31.16
CA PHE A 25 -1.57 -13.15 -30.29
C PHE A 25 -1.78 -11.95 -29.36
N VAL A 26 -0.71 -11.43 -28.75
CA VAL A 26 -0.77 -10.25 -27.89
C VAL A 26 -1.25 -9.02 -28.67
N GLN A 27 -0.77 -8.84 -29.89
CA GLN A 27 -1.19 -7.75 -30.78
C GLN A 27 -2.65 -7.89 -31.21
N LEU A 28 -3.13 -9.12 -31.42
CA LEU A 28 -4.53 -9.40 -31.70
C LEU A 28 -5.43 -8.92 -30.58
N PHE A 29 -5.01 -9.15 -29.33
CA PHE A 29 -5.76 -8.76 -28.14
C PHE A 29 -5.75 -7.24 -27.92
N GLU A 30 -4.60 -6.59 -28.11
CA GLU A 30 -4.42 -5.15 -27.92
C GLU A 30 -5.04 -4.31 -29.03
N ASN A 31 -4.95 -4.79 -30.29
CA ASN A 31 -5.33 -4.04 -31.49
C ASN A 31 -6.45 -4.71 -32.29
N ARG A 32 -7.61 -4.95 -31.68
CA ARG A 32 -8.78 -5.56 -32.32
C ARG A 32 -9.24 -4.83 -33.58
N LEU A 33 -9.11 -3.52 -33.62
CA LEU A 33 -9.47 -2.71 -34.79
C LEU A 33 -8.59 -3.02 -35.98
N GLN A 34 -7.28 -3.12 -35.80
CA GLN A 34 -6.34 -3.46 -36.86
C GLN A 34 -6.58 -4.90 -37.39
N PHE A 35 -6.92 -5.82 -36.52
CA PHE A 35 -7.29 -7.19 -36.89
C PHE A 35 -8.57 -7.20 -37.74
N ARG A 36 -9.59 -6.45 -37.34
CA ARG A 36 -10.82 -6.27 -38.09
C ARG A 36 -10.56 -5.71 -39.49
N GLU A 37 -9.79 -4.64 -39.61
CA GLU A 37 -9.43 -4.01 -40.88
C GLU A 37 -8.71 -4.98 -41.81
N LYS A 38 -7.76 -5.77 -41.30
CA LYS A 38 -7.06 -6.78 -42.07
C LYS A 38 -7.96 -7.92 -42.52
N ILE A 39 -8.94 -8.34 -41.74
CA ILE A 39 -9.94 -9.32 -42.17
C ILE A 39 -10.76 -8.78 -43.33
N ILE A 40 -11.22 -7.54 -43.25
CA ILE A 40 -11.98 -6.88 -44.30
C ILE A 40 -11.15 -6.76 -45.58
N GLU A 41 -9.87 -6.41 -45.48
CA GLU A 41 -8.93 -6.29 -46.57
C GLU A 41 -8.70 -7.65 -47.27
N VAL A 42 -8.51 -8.74 -46.51
CA VAL A 42 -8.27 -10.09 -47.05
C VAL A 42 -9.53 -10.69 -47.68
N ILE A 43 -10.70 -10.44 -47.13
CA ILE A 43 -11.97 -10.90 -47.71
C ILE A 43 -12.25 -10.16 -49.03
N GLY A 44 -11.91 -8.86 -49.07
CA GLY A 44 -12.08 -8.02 -50.23
C GLY A 44 -13.54 -7.81 -50.67
N ASP A 45 -13.71 -7.23 -51.84
CA ASP A 45 -15.01 -6.86 -52.36
C ASP A 45 -15.72 -8.01 -53.14
N ASP A 46 -15.04 -9.13 -53.39
CA ASP A 46 -15.57 -10.25 -54.17
C ASP A 46 -16.20 -11.33 -53.29
N LEU A 47 -17.38 -11.04 -52.79
CA LEU A 47 -18.24 -11.97 -52.07
C LEU A 47 -19.43 -12.41 -52.93
N ASN A 48 -19.19 -12.77 -54.18
CA ASN A 48 -20.25 -13.18 -55.15
C ASN A 48 -21.39 -12.15 -55.28
N GLY A 49 -21.03 -10.87 -55.37
CA GLY A 49 -21.96 -9.76 -55.48
C GLY A 49 -22.45 -9.18 -54.15
N TYR A 50 -21.98 -9.70 -53.04
CA TYR A 50 -22.20 -9.13 -51.71
C TYR A 50 -21.03 -8.28 -51.29
N VAL A 51 -21.29 -7.25 -50.47
CA VAL A 51 -20.25 -6.37 -49.88
C VAL A 51 -20.22 -6.60 -48.38
N LEU A 52 -19.01 -6.77 -47.81
CA LEU A 52 -18.80 -6.84 -46.37
C LEU A 52 -18.76 -5.41 -45.81
N GLU A 53 -19.79 -5.02 -45.09
CA GLU A 53 -19.87 -3.68 -44.51
C GLU A 53 -19.08 -3.57 -43.22
N ASP A 54 -19.17 -4.54 -42.33
CA ASP A 54 -18.49 -4.55 -41.05
C ASP A 54 -18.27 -5.95 -40.47
N VAL A 55 -17.27 -6.10 -39.62
CA VAL A 55 -16.94 -7.32 -38.88
C VAL A 55 -16.82 -6.97 -37.41
N ALA A 56 -17.62 -7.58 -36.55
CA ALA A 56 -17.50 -7.46 -35.09
C ALA A 56 -16.72 -8.64 -34.52
N ILE A 57 -15.78 -8.34 -33.63
CA ILE A 57 -15.01 -9.35 -32.89
C ILE A 57 -15.45 -9.26 -31.44
N ASP A 58 -16.32 -10.20 -31.02
CA ASP A 58 -16.87 -10.19 -29.67
C ASP A 58 -15.92 -10.80 -28.66
N TYR A 59 -15.23 -11.87 -29.04
CA TYR A 59 -14.45 -12.66 -28.11
C TYR A 59 -13.17 -13.22 -28.73
N LEU A 60 -12.07 -13.10 -28.00
CA LEU A 60 -10.78 -13.69 -28.30
C LEU A 60 -10.27 -14.45 -27.07
N GLU A 61 -10.04 -15.74 -27.23
CA GLU A 61 -9.54 -16.60 -26.17
C GLU A 61 -8.35 -17.42 -26.65
N GLN A 62 -7.39 -17.62 -25.76
CA GLN A 62 -6.27 -18.51 -26.00
C GLN A 62 -6.76 -19.97 -25.95
N THR A 63 -6.43 -20.75 -26.99
CA THR A 63 -6.66 -22.20 -26.98
C THR A 63 -5.88 -22.84 -25.80
N PRO A 64 -6.55 -23.64 -24.96
CA PRO A 64 -5.86 -24.34 -23.89
C PRO A 64 -4.75 -25.26 -24.41
N LYS A 65 -3.60 -25.33 -23.71
CA LYS A 65 -2.50 -26.24 -24.11
C LYS A 65 -2.92 -27.71 -24.26
N SER A 66 -3.91 -28.15 -23.48
CA SER A 66 -4.46 -29.50 -23.52
C SER A 66 -5.19 -29.83 -24.81
N ALA A 67 -5.60 -28.82 -25.57
CA ALA A 67 -6.25 -28.99 -26.89
C ALA A 67 -5.26 -28.99 -28.06
N LEU A 68 -3.98 -28.74 -27.80
CA LEU A 68 -2.91 -28.74 -28.80
C LEU A 68 -2.18 -30.09 -28.80
N ASP A 69 -1.86 -30.58 -29.98
CA ASP A 69 -1.13 -31.84 -30.19
C ASP A 69 0.40 -31.57 -30.21
N PRO A 70 1.18 -32.03 -29.25
CA PRO A 70 2.63 -31.84 -29.24
C PRO A 70 3.37 -32.51 -30.40
N SER A 71 2.75 -33.48 -31.05
CA SER A 71 3.31 -34.17 -32.23
C SER A 71 3.10 -33.40 -33.53
N ASN A 72 2.21 -32.43 -33.53
CA ASN A 72 1.99 -31.53 -34.66
C ASN A 72 2.95 -30.33 -34.58
N ILE A 73 3.72 -30.08 -35.63
CA ILE A 73 4.72 -29.01 -35.68
C ILE A 73 4.13 -27.63 -35.41
N LEU A 74 2.96 -27.33 -35.95
CA LEU A 74 2.29 -26.04 -35.77
C LEU A 74 1.78 -25.86 -34.33
N ASP A 75 1.19 -26.91 -33.79
CA ASP A 75 0.73 -26.91 -32.37
C ASP A 75 1.91 -26.84 -31.39
N SER A 76 3.01 -27.54 -31.72
CA SER A 76 4.25 -27.52 -30.98
C SER A 76 4.87 -26.11 -30.89
N GLU A 77 4.87 -25.35 -31.99
CA GLU A 77 5.27 -23.95 -31.98
C GLU A 77 4.33 -23.08 -31.12
N GLY A 78 3.02 -23.34 -31.20
CA GLY A 78 2.03 -22.68 -30.32
C GLY A 78 2.28 -22.97 -28.83
N ILE A 79 2.50 -24.22 -28.49
CA ILE A 79 2.85 -24.63 -27.10
C ILE A 79 4.11 -23.94 -26.61
N LYS A 80 5.16 -23.90 -27.42
CA LYS A 80 6.41 -23.21 -27.13
C LYS A 80 6.19 -21.73 -26.89
N LYS A 81 5.46 -21.04 -27.74
CA LYS A 81 5.13 -19.61 -27.63
C LYS A 81 4.34 -19.31 -26.34
N ILE A 82 3.29 -20.08 -26.06
CA ILE A 82 2.49 -19.97 -24.84
C ILE A 82 3.38 -20.17 -23.61
N THR A 83 4.24 -21.19 -23.60
CA THR A 83 5.12 -21.48 -22.48
C THR A 83 6.11 -20.36 -22.23
N GLN A 84 6.71 -19.80 -23.27
CA GLN A 84 7.65 -18.70 -23.17
C GLN A 84 6.99 -17.42 -22.65
N LEU A 85 5.82 -17.05 -23.18
CA LEU A 85 5.08 -15.88 -22.73
C LEU A 85 4.63 -16.02 -21.27
N THR A 86 4.13 -17.20 -20.90
CA THR A 86 3.73 -17.48 -19.52
C THR A 86 4.91 -17.44 -18.55
N ALA A 87 6.05 -18.01 -18.93
CA ALA A 87 7.26 -17.94 -18.10
C ALA A 87 7.74 -16.50 -17.89
N ASN A 88 7.79 -15.71 -18.96
CA ASN A 88 8.15 -14.29 -18.86
C ASN A 88 7.18 -13.51 -17.97
N GLN A 89 5.88 -13.75 -18.12
CA GLN A 89 4.87 -13.10 -17.28
C GLN A 89 4.99 -13.49 -15.82
N ASN A 90 5.28 -14.76 -15.52
CA ASN A 90 5.50 -15.24 -14.16
C ASN A 90 6.73 -14.58 -13.51
N VAL A 91 7.81 -14.37 -14.26
CA VAL A 91 8.99 -13.66 -13.76
C VAL A 91 8.62 -12.21 -13.39
N ILE A 92 7.95 -11.51 -14.30
CA ILE A 92 7.51 -10.12 -14.06
C ILE A 92 6.59 -10.04 -12.83
N THR A 93 5.63 -10.95 -12.73
CA THR A 93 4.69 -11.00 -11.60
C THR A 93 5.43 -11.23 -10.28
N ASN A 94 6.37 -12.18 -10.25
CA ASN A 94 7.18 -12.46 -9.06
C ASN A 94 8.03 -11.24 -8.65
N ASP A 95 8.65 -10.56 -9.61
CA ASP A 95 9.44 -9.35 -9.33
C ASP A 95 8.55 -8.23 -8.75
N LEU A 96 7.35 -8.06 -9.28
CA LEU A 96 6.39 -7.08 -8.76
C LEU A 96 5.95 -7.42 -7.32
N GLU A 97 5.61 -8.68 -7.06
CA GLU A 97 5.22 -9.16 -5.72
C GLU A 97 6.37 -8.99 -4.70
N GLN A 98 7.61 -9.29 -5.09
CA GLN A 98 8.76 -9.10 -4.22
C GLN A 98 9.06 -7.63 -3.95
N ASN A 99 8.96 -6.79 -4.96
CA ASN A 99 9.13 -5.34 -4.80
C ASN A 99 8.04 -4.74 -3.91
N GLU A 100 6.80 -5.18 -4.05
CA GLU A 100 5.69 -4.80 -3.18
C GLU A 100 5.96 -5.22 -1.72
N ALA A 101 6.35 -6.46 -1.49
CA ALA A 101 6.68 -6.97 -0.16
C ALA A 101 7.84 -6.19 0.49
N LEU A 102 8.88 -5.85 -0.27
CA LEU A 102 9.98 -5.01 0.19
C LEU A 102 9.51 -3.59 0.55
N ALA A 103 8.66 -2.99 -0.27
CA ALA A 103 8.12 -1.65 -0.03
C ALA A 103 7.26 -1.61 1.25
N ILE A 104 6.40 -2.61 1.45
CA ILE A 104 5.58 -2.77 2.67
C ILE A 104 6.48 -2.95 3.89
N LYS A 105 7.50 -3.81 3.80
CA LYS A 105 8.43 -4.05 4.91
C LYS A 105 9.23 -2.80 5.29
N LYS A 106 9.73 -2.06 4.29
CA LYS A 106 10.37 -0.76 4.51
C LYS A 106 9.45 0.21 5.25
N LYS A 107 8.21 0.35 4.76
CA LYS A 107 7.22 1.24 5.37
C LYS A 107 6.89 0.86 6.81
N ASN A 108 6.77 -0.43 7.09
CA ASN A 108 6.54 -0.92 8.44
C ASN A 108 7.71 -0.62 9.38
N VAL A 109 8.95 -0.75 8.91
CA VAL A 109 10.15 -0.39 9.70
C VAL A 109 10.19 1.10 9.98
N GLU A 110 10.01 1.95 8.97
CA GLU A 110 9.96 3.42 9.14
C GLU A 110 8.88 3.84 10.14
N THR A 111 7.69 3.25 10.04
CA THR A 111 6.57 3.52 10.96
C THR A 111 6.93 3.11 12.37
N ARG A 112 7.55 1.93 12.56
CA ARG A 112 7.97 1.46 13.88
C ARG A 112 9.05 2.34 14.50
N GLU A 113 10.03 2.77 13.71
CA GLU A 113 11.06 3.71 14.15
C GLU A 113 10.46 5.06 14.57
N ALA A 114 9.51 5.58 13.79
CA ALA A 114 8.81 6.81 14.14
C ALA A 114 7.99 6.67 15.43
N MET A 115 7.32 5.53 15.64
CA MET A 115 6.58 5.26 16.89
C MET A 115 7.51 5.18 18.09
N LEU A 116 8.64 4.49 17.99
CA LEU A 116 9.62 4.39 19.06
C LEU A 116 10.23 5.75 19.41
N GLU A 117 10.48 6.60 18.42
CA GLU A 117 10.97 7.96 18.68
C GLU A 117 9.92 8.82 19.40
N LEU A 118 8.64 8.71 19.03
CA LEU A 118 7.55 9.40 19.72
C LEU A 118 7.39 8.90 21.18
N GLU A 119 7.45 7.59 21.40
CA GLU A 119 7.42 7.00 22.75
C GLU A 119 8.58 7.50 23.61
N ARG A 120 9.78 7.60 23.03
CA ARG A 120 10.95 8.15 23.73
C ARG A 120 10.75 9.62 24.10
N GLN A 121 10.24 10.43 23.15
CA GLN A 121 9.96 11.84 23.40
C GLN A 121 8.89 12.02 24.49
N GLN A 122 7.87 11.19 24.48
CA GLN A 122 6.84 11.19 25.52
C GLN A 122 7.42 10.83 26.90
N ALA A 123 8.21 9.76 26.98
CA ALA A 123 8.86 9.36 28.22
C ALA A 123 9.81 10.44 28.76
N ASP A 124 10.60 11.11 27.91
CA ASP A 124 11.46 12.20 28.27
C ASP A 124 10.67 13.42 28.81
N ALA A 125 9.54 13.74 28.16
CA ALA A 125 8.65 14.83 28.59
C ALA A 125 8.00 14.52 29.94
N GLU A 126 7.52 13.31 30.17
CA GLU A 126 6.94 12.86 31.43
C GLU A 126 7.98 12.90 32.58
N ALA A 127 9.20 12.39 32.32
CA ALA A 127 10.28 12.43 33.29
C ALA A 127 10.70 13.87 33.66
N LYS A 128 10.69 14.78 32.68
CA LYS A 128 10.97 16.20 32.91
C LYS A 128 9.87 16.85 33.76
N GLN A 129 8.62 16.59 33.45
CA GLN A 129 7.48 17.08 34.21
C GLN A 129 7.50 16.57 35.65
N GLU A 130 7.79 15.30 35.88
CA GLU A 130 7.91 14.71 37.20
C GLU A 130 9.02 15.38 38.04
N ARG A 131 10.18 15.62 37.42
CA ARG A 131 11.28 16.37 38.09
C ARG A 131 10.88 17.81 38.49
N GLU A 132 10.17 18.50 37.59
CA GLU A 132 9.70 19.86 37.85
C GLU A 132 8.69 19.88 39.00
N VAL A 133 7.72 18.95 38.99
CA VAL A 133 6.75 18.82 40.11
C VAL A 133 7.44 18.48 41.42
N ALA A 134 8.39 17.55 41.42
CA ALA A 134 9.16 17.20 42.62
C ALA A 134 9.97 18.41 43.15
N THR A 135 10.57 19.19 42.25
CA THR A 135 11.32 20.40 42.63
C THR A 135 10.41 21.47 43.24
N ILE A 136 9.23 21.69 42.69
CA ILE A 136 8.24 22.65 43.21
C ILE A 136 7.77 22.20 44.61
N ARG A 137 7.41 20.91 44.77
CA ARG A 137 6.99 20.38 46.09
C ARG A 137 8.09 20.55 47.14
N ALA A 138 9.33 20.20 46.82
CA ALA A 138 10.44 20.36 47.74
C ALA A 138 10.67 21.83 48.13
N ARG A 139 10.46 22.78 47.23
CA ARG A 139 10.55 24.21 47.48
C ARG A 139 9.43 24.69 48.41
N GLU A 140 8.20 24.28 48.14
CA GLU A 140 7.03 24.61 48.97
C GLU A 140 7.16 24.04 50.38
N GLU A 141 7.61 22.78 50.51
CA GLU A 141 7.88 22.19 51.85
C GLU A 141 8.96 22.93 52.62
N ALA A 142 10.06 23.31 51.95
CA ALA A 142 11.13 24.10 52.60
C ALA A 142 10.66 25.48 53.02
N GLU A 143 9.79 26.14 52.23
CA GLU A 143 9.22 27.43 52.59
C GLU A 143 8.24 27.33 53.76
N THR A 144 7.40 26.28 53.75
CA THR A 144 6.48 26.00 54.86
C THR A 144 7.25 25.74 56.17
N LEU A 145 8.32 24.96 56.14
CA LEU A 145 9.18 24.72 57.31
C LEU A 145 9.82 26.00 57.81
N LYS A 146 10.30 26.87 56.93
CA LYS A 146 10.86 28.18 57.33
C LYS A 146 9.84 29.06 58.10
N VAL A 147 8.62 29.14 57.51
CA VAL A 147 7.54 29.91 58.13
C VAL A 147 7.17 29.34 59.48
N GLN A 148 7.07 28.03 59.64
CA GLN A 148 6.80 27.36 60.89
C GLN A 148 7.91 27.61 61.90
N GLU A 149 9.19 27.59 61.52
CA GLU A 149 10.30 27.88 62.39
C GLU A 149 10.33 29.36 62.84
N GLU A 150 10.01 30.28 61.93
CA GLU A 150 9.91 31.72 62.28
C GLU A 150 8.76 31.99 63.22
N GLU A 151 7.60 31.37 63.03
CA GLU A 151 6.47 31.50 63.96
C GLU A 151 6.77 30.87 65.29
N ARG A 152 7.45 29.73 65.36
CA ARG A 152 7.91 29.12 66.60
C ARG A 152 8.88 30.05 67.39
N LYS A 153 9.86 30.63 66.68
CA LYS A 153 10.80 31.59 67.32
C LYS A 153 10.10 32.83 67.83
N LYS A 154 9.12 33.39 67.09
CA LYS A 154 8.30 34.51 67.53
C LYS A 154 7.50 34.16 68.80
N SER A 155 6.85 33.00 68.79
CA SER A 155 6.07 32.49 69.92
C SER A 155 6.96 32.26 71.16
N GLU A 156 8.14 31.68 70.99
CA GLU A 156 9.09 31.50 72.06
C GLU A 156 9.62 32.84 72.62
N ALA A 157 9.96 33.79 71.75
CA ALA A 157 10.39 35.13 72.18
C ALA A 157 9.29 35.86 72.95
N THR A 158 8.04 35.77 72.49
CA THR A 158 6.89 36.35 73.19
C THR A 158 6.68 35.70 74.55
N ARG A 159 6.84 34.38 74.69
CA ARG A 159 6.72 33.65 75.92
C ARG A 159 7.80 34.08 76.95
N ILE A 160 9.04 34.17 76.46
CA ILE A 160 10.16 34.63 77.26
C ILE A 160 9.94 36.07 77.76
N GLN A 161 9.44 36.96 76.89
CA GLN A 161 9.16 38.36 77.28
C GLN A 161 8.06 38.43 78.37
N VAL A 162 6.97 37.67 78.20
CA VAL A 162 5.89 37.61 79.21
C VAL A 162 6.38 37.00 80.51
N GLU A 163 7.25 36.01 80.49
CA GLU A 163 7.84 35.38 81.64
C GLU A 163 8.77 36.33 82.36
N GLN A 164 9.57 37.15 81.66
CA GLN A 164 10.38 38.24 82.21
C GLN A 164 9.55 39.37 82.85
N ASP A 165 8.48 39.81 82.17
CA ASP A 165 7.58 40.82 82.66
C ASP A 165 6.85 40.40 83.95
N LEU A 166 6.46 39.11 84.02
CA LEU A 166 5.87 38.52 85.20
C LEU A 166 6.89 38.43 86.37
N ALA A 167 8.13 38.04 86.06
CA ALA A 167 9.21 38.00 87.07
C ALA A 167 9.50 39.38 87.64
N VAL A 168 9.56 40.43 86.84
CA VAL A 168 9.74 41.84 87.29
C VAL A 168 8.55 42.32 88.08
N GLN A 169 7.30 41.92 87.75
CA GLN A 169 6.12 42.28 88.54
C GLN A 169 6.09 41.60 89.95
N THR A 170 6.59 40.35 90.01
CA THR A 170 6.68 39.62 91.29
C THR A 170 7.80 40.13 92.20
N GLU A 171 8.84 40.74 91.69
CA GLU A 171 9.96 41.33 92.44
C GLU A 171 9.63 42.71 92.98
N ASN A 172 8.65 43.40 92.39
CA ASN A 172 8.20 44.75 92.82
C ASN A 172 7.00 44.76 93.80
N GLN A 173 6.54 43.60 94.25
CA GLN A 173 5.56 43.44 95.33
C GLN A 173 6.23 43.02 96.61
#